data_38b358e9ca1558176737aa32a5aa4da6
#
_entry.id   38b358e9ca1558176737aa32a5aa4da6
#
_cell.length_a   1.000
_cell.length_b   1.000
_cell.length_c   1.000
_cell.angle_alpha   90.00
_cell.angle_beta   90.00
_cell.angle_gamma   90.00
#
_symmetry.space_group_name_H-M   'P 1'
#
loop_
_entity.id
_entity.type
_entity.pdbx_description
1 polymer ?
#
loop_
_entity_poly.entity_id
_entity_poly.type
_entity_poly.pdbx_seq_one_letter_code
_entity_poly.pdbx_strand_id
1 'polypeptide(L)'
;EYRTDISDPIKGFIQFQHTEDVIKANPSGYLKLWIHVGFQNPRLYVYAWMDQTYGYWHMGNTCNIKRIVGQENAYQVSNKPLSETLFAQSGNYITSWGSSKWFSIFHDLGLVTWITIYAFIYLWMRKRKEAMLPLASLLYLGTLLVASPLANDIRYTYGSVILIPFFIYMMFDHQKDFMTSSLSEEGSIDKILT
;
A
#
# COMPACT_ATOMS: atom_id res chain seq x y z
N GLU A 1 -11.28 -21.75 -10.33
CA GLU A 1 -10.26 -22.02 -9.33
C GLU A 1 -10.14 -20.83 -8.39
N TYR A 2 -10.27 -21.06 -7.07
CA TYR A 2 -10.21 -20.00 -6.07
C TYR A 2 -8.76 -19.47 -5.97
N ARG A 3 -8.61 -18.15 -6.07
CA ARG A 3 -7.32 -17.47 -5.89
C ARG A 3 -7.45 -16.43 -4.80
N THR A 4 -6.58 -16.47 -3.82
CA THR A 4 -6.58 -15.54 -2.67
C THR A 4 -6.12 -14.13 -3.04
N ASP A 5 -5.30 -14.02 -4.08
CA ASP A 5 -4.67 -12.78 -4.53
C ASP A 5 -5.55 -11.91 -5.45
N ILE A 6 -6.65 -12.46 -5.97
CA ILE A 6 -7.53 -11.78 -6.94
C ILE A 6 -9.00 -12.09 -6.62
N SER A 7 -9.83 -11.06 -6.46
CA SER A 7 -11.28 -11.21 -6.24
C SER A 7 -12.09 -11.35 -7.53
N ASP A 8 -11.54 -10.96 -8.68
CA ASP A 8 -12.27 -10.87 -9.95
C ASP A 8 -12.86 -12.20 -10.44
N PRO A 9 -12.16 -13.35 -10.30
CA PRO A 9 -12.75 -14.64 -10.68
C PRO A 9 -14.03 -14.98 -9.91
N ILE A 10 -14.07 -14.63 -8.60
CA ILE A 10 -15.26 -14.86 -7.76
C ILE A 10 -16.39 -13.91 -8.15
N LYS A 11 -16.10 -12.64 -8.40
CA LYS A 11 -17.08 -11.66 -8.86
C LYS A 11 -17.69 -12.09 -10.19
N GLY A 12 -16.86 -12.51 -11.15
CA GLY A 12 -17.33 -13.02 -12.44
C GLY A 12 -18.23 -14.27 -12.27
N PHE A 13 -17.88 -15.20 -11.39
CA PHE A 13 -18.69 -16.38 -11.10
C PHE A 13 -20.03 -16.00 -10.45
N ILE A 14 -20.02 -15.10 -9.46
CA ILE A 14 -21.25 -14.62 -8.79
C ILE A 14 -22.18 -13.92 -9.78
N GLN A 15 -21.67 -13.04 -10.63
CA GLN A 15 -22.46 -12.35 -11.66
C GLN A 15 -23.04 -13.31 -12.70
N PHE A 16 -22.24 -14.27 -13.17
CA PHE A 16 -22.66 -15.24 -14.17
C PHE A 16 -23.75 -16.20 -13.65
N GLN A 17 -23.69 -16.58 -12.36
CA GLN A 17 -24.64 -17.51 -11.72
C GLN A 17 -25.87 -16.81 -11.14
N HIS A 18 -26.05 -15.51 -11.36
CA HIS A 18 -27.14 -14.71 -10.74
C HIS A 18 -27.22 -14.84 -9.20
N THR A 19 -26.12 -15.25 -8.56
CA THR A 19 -26.05 -15.44 -7.10
C THR A 19 -26.21 -14.11 -6.36
N GLU A 20 -25.94 -12.99 -7.04
CA GLU A 20 -26.12 -11.65 -6.47
C GLU A 20 -27.56 -11.38 -6.08
N ASP A 21 -28.53 -11.83 -6.88
CA ASP A 21 -29.97 -11.64 -6.60
C ASP A 21 -30.38 -12.43 -5.36
N VAL A 22 -29.84 -13.65 -5.20
CA VAL A 22 -30.08 -14.48 -4.02
C VAL A 22 -29.51 -13.84 -2.74
N ILE A 23 -28.29 -13.27 -2.82
CA ILE A 23 -27.68 -12.57 -1.69
C ILE A 23 -28.47 -11.30 -1.35
N LYS A 24 -28.90 -10.53 -2.36
CA LYS A 24 -29.71 -9.32 -2.18
C LYS A 24 -31.09 -9.61 -1.57
N ALA A 25 -31.67 -10.76 -1.88
CA ALA A 25 -32.98 -11.19 -1.33
C ALA A 25 -32.91 -11.44 0.19
N ASN A 26 -31.77 -11.91 0.72
CA ASN A 26 -31.61 -12.18 2.16
C ASN A 26 -30.21 -11.84 2.69
N PRO A 27 -29.81 -10.56 2.70
CA PRO A 27 -28.47 -10.16 3.13
C PRO A 27 -28.18 -10.47 4.59
N SER A 28 -29.19 -10.38 5.46
CA SER A 28 -29.03 -10.69 6.90
C SER A 28 -28.80 -12.17 7.16
N GLY A 29 -29.41 -13.05 6.36
CA GLY A 29 -29.19 -14.49 6.43
C GLY A 29 -27.77 -14.86 6.05
N TYR A 30 -27.24 -14.26 4.97
CA TYR A 30 -25.87 -14.48 4.54
C TYR A 30 -24.85 -13.93 5.54
N LEU A 31 -25.10 -12.75 6.14
CA LEU A 31 -24.24 -12.21 7.16
C LEU A 31 -24.18 -13.11 8.40
N LYS A 32 -25.33 -13.62 8.86
CA LYS A 32 -25.39 -14.57 9.98
C LYS A 32 -24.64 -15.86 9.67
N LEU A 33 -24.80 -16.40 8.45
CA LEU A 33 -24.09 -17.59 8.00
C LEU A 33 -22.57 -17.34 7.99
N TRP A 34 -22.12 -16.21 7.44
CA TRP A 34 -20.72 -15.84 7.38
C TRP A 34 -20.10 -15.73 8.79
N ILE A 35 -20.77 -15.06 9.72
CA ILE A 35 -20.37 -14.95 11.11
C ILE A 35 -20.31 -16.34 11.78
N HIS A 36 -21.35 -17.15 11.59
CA HIS A 36 -21.43 -18.48 12.18
C HIS A 36 -20.29 -19.40 11.71
N VAL A 37 -20.05 -19.45 10.41
CA VAL A 37 -18.92 -20.21 9.83
C VAL A 37 -17.58 -19.69 10.31
N GLY A 38 -17.43 -18.37 10.46
CA GLY A 38 -16.22 -17.75 10.99
C GLY A 38 -15.93 -18.17 12.43
N PHE A 39 -16.94 -18.20 13.31
CA PHE A 39 -16.80 -18.70 14.68
C PHE A 39 -16.48 -20.20 14.76
N GLN A 40 -17.00 -20.99 13.83
CA GLN A 40 -16.66 -22.42 13.77
C GLN A 40 -15.24 -22.67 13.25
N ASN A 41 -14.72 -21.79 12.40
CA ASN A 41 -13.43 -21.95 11.73
C ASN A 41 -12.54 -20.70 11.83
N PRO A 42 -12.25 -20.16 13.02
CA PRO A 42 -11.57 -18.88 13.17
C PRO A 42 -10.16 -18.89 12.55
N ARG A 43 -9.48 -20.03 12.64
CA ARG A 43 -8.16 -20.22 12.08
C ARG A 43 -8.14 -20.05 10.55
N LEU A 44 -9.13 -20.61 9.86
CA LEU A 44 -9.23 -20.49 8.39
C LEU A 44 -9.51 -19.05 7.96
N TYR A 45 -10.35 -18.32 8.72
CA TYR A 45 -10.62 -16.91 8.44
C TYR A 45 -9.38 -16.04 8.61
N VAL A 46 -8.60 -16.26 9.68
CA VAL A 46 -7.34 -15.55 9.90
C VAL A 46 -6.34 -15.84 8.78
N TYR A 47 -6.15 -17.10 8.40
CA TYR A 47 -5.27 -17.45 7.30
C TYR A 47 -5.70 -16.83 5.98
N ALA A 48 -6.99 -16.91 5.63
CA ALA A 48 -7.51 -16.30 4.41
C ALA A 48 -7.27 -14.79 4.40
N TRP A 49 -7.46 -14.11 5.53
CA TRP A 49 -7.19 -12.69 5.66
C TRP A 49 -5.69 -12.38 5.55
N MET A 50 -4.82 -13.18 6.17
CA MET A 50 -3.37 -13.02 6.05
C MET A 50 -2.90 -13.21 4.61
N ASP A 51 -3.43 -14.21 3.90
CA ASP A 51 -3.10 -14.45 2.49
C ASP A 51 -3.57 -13.28 1.60
N GLN A 52 -4.76 -12.75 1.85
CA GLN A 52 -5.27 -11.60 1.09
C GLN A 52 -4.47 -10.33 1.33
N THR A 53 -4.03 -10.11 2.57
CA THR A 53 -3.29 -8.90 2.97
C THR A 53 -1.78 -9.04 2.81
N TYR A 54 -1.30 -10.22 2.39
CA TYR A 54 0.12 -10.55 2.30
C TYR A 54 0.99 -9.47 1.65
N GLY A 55 0.53 -8.88 0.55
CA GLY A 55 1.27 -7.86 -0.17
C GLY A 55 1.44 -6.53 0.57
N TYR A 56 0.64 -6.25 1.62
CA TYR A 56 0.80 -5.01 2.39
C TYR A 56 1.92 -5.07 3.43
N TRP A 57 2.32 -6.26 3.87
CA TRP A 57 3.30 -6.41 4.96
C TRP A 57 4.50 -7.30 4.60
N HIS A 58 4.42 -8.09 3.54
CA HIS A 58 5.53 -8.92 3.08
C HIS A 58 6.40 -8.15 2.11
N MET A 59 7.70 -8.03 2.42
CA MET A 59 8.69 -7.42 1.54
C MET A 59 9.03 -8.37 0.38
N GLY A 60 9.28 -7.79 -0.81
CA GLY A 60 9.59 -8.55 -2.02
C GLY A 60 8.38 -8.87 -2.89
N ASN A 61 7.17 -8.49 -2.47
CA ASN A 61 5.98 -8.60 -3.31
C ASN A 61 5.76 -7.29 -4.05
N THR A 62 6.25 -7.22 -5.28
CA THR A 62 6.13 -6.03 -6.12
C THR A 62 4.79 -5.98 -6.84
N CYS A 63 4.11 -4.85 -6.72
CA CYS A 63 2.90 -4.59 -7.48
C CYS A 63 3.22 -4.47 -8.98
N ASN A 64 2.44 -5.15 -9.81
CA ASN A 64 2.54 -4.97 -11.25
C ASN A 64 2.01 -3.60 -11.65
N ILE A 65 2.89 -2.75 -12.20
CA ILE A 65 2.45 -1.54 -12.89
C ILE A 65 1.87 -1.96 -14.22
N LYS A 66 0.55 -2.03 -14.28
CA LYS A 66 -0.15 -2.26 -15.54
C LYS A 66 -0.38 -0.92 -16.22
N ARG A 67 0.02 -0.81 -17.49
CA ARG A 67 -0.40 0.29 -18.33
C ARG A 67 -1.92 0.21 -18.51
N ILE A 68 -2.63 1.26 -18.10
CA ILE A 68 -4.05 1.39 -18.38
C ILE A 68 -4.18 1.75 -19.86
N VAL A 69 -4.46 0.77 -20.68
CA VAL A 69 -4.89 0.97 -22.06
C VAL A 69 -6.41 1.03 -22.00
N GLY A 70 -7.00 2.19 -22.36
CA GLY A 70 -8.45 2.29 -22.48
C GLY A 70 -8.94 1.25 -23.49
N GLN A 71 -9.81 0.37 -23.04
CA GLN A 71 -10.48 -0.57 -23.96
C GLN A 71 -11.63 0.16 -24.63
N GLU A 72 -11.85 -0.14 -25.91
CA GLU A 72 -13.07 0.27 -26.59
C GLU A 72 -14.28 -0.23 -25.79
N ASN A 73 -15.18 0.64 -25.47
CA ASN A 73 -16.38 0.33 -24.71
C ASN A 73 -17.64 0.72 -25.48
N ALA A 74 -18.80 0.40 -24.93
CA ALA A 74 -20.11 0.73 -25.53
C ALA A 74 -20.32 2.24 -25.81
N TYR A 75 -19.49 3.11 -25.22
CA TYR A 75 -19.53 4.54 -25.42
C TYR A 75 -18.55 5.04 -26.49
N GLN A 76 -17.95 4.14 -27.29
CA GLN A 76 -16.99 4.45 -28.35
C GLN A 76 -15.75 5.24 -27.88
N VAL A 77 -15.41 5.12 -26.60
CA VAL A 77 -14.18 5.69 -26.06
C VAL A 77 -13.01 4.82 -26.49
N SER A 78 -12.20 5.33 -27.41
CA SER A 78 -10.98 4.67 -27.88
C SER A 78 -9.75 5.50 -27.50
N ASN A 79 -8.61 4.81 -27.32
CA ASN A 79 -7.33 5.49 -27.17
C ASN A 79 -6.92 6.09 -28.51
N LYS A 80 -6.96 7.41 -28.60
CA LYS A 80 -6.39 8.17 -29.72
C LYS A 80 -5.20 8.98 -29.20
N PRO A 81 -4.00 8.40 -29.12
CA PRO A 81 -2.83 9.12 -28.65
C PRO A 81 -2.47 10.24 -29.65
N LEU A 82 -2.03 11.38 -29.15
CA LEU A 82 -1.52 12.49 -29.98
C LEU A 82 -0.35 12.06 -30.88
N SER A 83 0.44 11.07 -30.44
CA SER A 83 1.51 10.44 -31.20
C SER A 83 1.58 8.96 -30.82
N GLU A 84 1.36 8.08 -31.78
CA GLU A 84 1.45 6.62 -31.59
C GLU A 84 2.85 6.18 -31.18
N THR A 85 3.87 6.83 -31.75
CA THR A 85 5.28 6.53 -31.46
C THR A 85 5.63 6.86 -30.01
N LEU A 86 5.28 8.05 -29.53
CA LEU A 86 5.52 8.45 -28.15
C LEU A 86 4.71 7.60 -27.17
N PHE A 87 3.50 7.25 -27.54
CA PHE A 87 2.65 6.39 -26.72
C PHE A 87 3.22 4.97 -26.61
N ALA A 88 3.71 4.38 -27.70
CA ALA A 88 4.36 3.08 -27.69
C ALA A 88 5.68 3.10 -26.90
N GLN A 89 6.52 4.12 -27.12
CA GLN A 89 7.77 4.30 -26.39
C GLN A 89 7.53 4.47 -24.88
N SER A 90 6.60 5.31 -24.48
CA SER A 90 6.27 5.49 -23.04
C SER A 90 5.79 4.19 -22.41
N GLY A 91 5.02 3.38 -23.13
CA GLY A 91 4.58 2.07 -22.67
C GLY A 91 5.74 1.10 -22.46
N ASN A 92 6.69 1.07 -23.38
CA ASN A 92 7.89 0.24 -23.27
C ASN A 92 8.78 0.71 -22.10
N TYR A 93 8.94 2.01 -21.91
CA TYR A 93 9.66 2.58 -20.77
C TYR A 93 9.00 2.16 -19.44
N ILE A 94 7.71 2.37 -19.28
CA ILE A 94 6.98 2.01 -18.06
C ILE A 94 7.11 0.50 -17.77
N THR A 95 7.01 -0.35 -18.80
CA THR A 95 7.14 -1.79 -18.65
C THR A 95 8.57 -2.20 -18.28
N SER A 96 9.57 -1.61 -18.91
CA SER A 96 10.98 -1.90 -18.62
C SER A 96 11.41 -1.40 -17.24
N TRP A 97 10.92 -0.24 -16.82
CA TRP A 97 11.16 0.29 -15.47
C TRP A 97 10.46 -0.57 -14.41
N GLY A 98 9.21 -0.98 -14.65
CA GLY A 98 8.47 -1.85 -13.74
C GLY A 98 9.12 -3.22 -13.53
N SER A 99 9.88 -3.72 -14.51
CA SER A 99 10.64 -4.98 -14.40
C SER A 99 12.06 -4.79 -13.82
N SER A 100 12.52 -3.55 -13.64
CA SER A 100 13.83 -3.26 -13.06
C SER A 100 13.83 -3.51 -11.55
N LYS A 101 14.81 -4.29 -11.05
CA LYS A 101 14.96 -4.59 -9.61
C LYS A 101 15.08 -3.33 -8.74
N TRP A 102 15.72 -2.28 -9.23
CA TRP A 102 15.87 -1.02 -8.51
C TRP A 102 14.56 -0.25 -8.39
N PHE A 103 13.76 -0.27 -9.44
CA PHE A 103 12.48 0.43 -9.45
C PHE A 103 11.39 -0.37 -8.71
N SER A 104 11.53 -1.70 -8.66
CA SER A 104 10.60 -2.55 -7.91
C SER A 104 10.54 -2.23 -6.42
N ILE A 105 11.61 -1.68 -5.84
CA ILE A 105 11.66 -1.24 -4.44
C ILE A 105 10.56 -0.18 -4.15
N PHE A 106 10.31 0.73 -5.08
CA PHE A 106 9.26 1.76 -4.92
C PHE A 106 7.83 1.22 -5.06
N HIS A 107 7.69 0.00 -5.57
CA HIS A 107 6.40 -0.67 -5.74
C HIS A 107 6.20 -1.83 -4.78
N ASP A 108 7.12 -2.00 -3.84
CA ASP A 108 7.03 -2.96 -2.76
C ASP A 108 6.22 -2.34 -1.61
N LEU A 109 4.93 -2.68 -1.57
CA LEU A 109 4.03 -2.15 -0.54
C LEU A 109 4.41 -2.60 0.86
N GLY A 110 4.97 -3.80 1.00
CA GLY A 110 5.50 -4.28 2.27
C GLY A 110 6.61 -3.36 2.78
N LEU A 111 7.55 -2.99 1.91
CA LEU A 111 8.63 -2.06 2.27
C LEU A 111 8.08 -0.67 2.65
N VAL A 112 7.11 -0.13 1.89
CA VAL A 112 6.43 1.14 2.19
C VAL A 112 5.80 1.09 3.59
N THR A 113 5.11 0.01 3.92
CA THR A 113 4.48 -0.19 5.23
C THR A 113 5.53 -0.21 6.34
N TRP A 114 6.62 -0.96 6.19
CA TRP A 114 7.67 -1.04 7.20
C TRP A 114 8.43 0.27 7.38
N ILE A 115 8.71 1.01 6.32
CA ILE A 115 9.31 2.36 6.41
C ILE A 115 8.36 3.29 7.16
N THR A 116 7.06 3.24 6.91
CA THR A 116 6.07 4.08 7.59
C THR A 116 5.98 3.73 9.09
N ILE A 117 6.00 2.45 9.45
CA ILE A 117 6.04 1.99 10.84
C ILE A 117 7.31 2.48 11.53
N TYR A 118 8.47 2.31 10.88
CA TYR A 118 9.74 2.75 11.43
C TYR A 118 9.77 4.26 11.64
N ALA A 119 9.32 5.04 10.66
CA ALA A 119 9.25 6.50 10.77
C ALA A 119 8.32 6.93 11.92
N PHE A 120 7.16 6.28 12.07
CA PHE A 120 6.27 6.55 13.19
C PHE A 120 6.94 6.29 14.54
N ILE A 121 7.53 5.10 14.72
CA ILE A 121 8.19 4.72 15.98
C ILE A 121 9.35 5.69 16.29
N TYR A 122 10.18 5.99 15.29
CA TYR A 122 11.32 6.87 15.45
C TYR A 122 10.90 8.28 15.90
N LEU A 123 9.94 8.89 15.21
CA LEU A 123 9.45 10.23 15.55
C LEU A 123 8.68 10.25 16.87
N TRP A 124 7.91 9.19 17.18
CA TRP A 124 7.19 9.04 18.42
C TRP A 124 8.14 8.96 19.63
N MET A 125 9.17 8.14 19.56
CA MET A 125 10.17 8.02 20.63
C MET A 125 10.90 9.35 20.88
N ARG A 126 11.04 10.17 19.85
CA ARG A 126 11.59 11.52 19.93
C ARG A 126 10.59 12.59 20.37
N LYS A 127 9.35 12.20 20.73
CA LYS A 127 8.25 13.10 21.15
C LYS A 127 7.94 14.21 20.15
N ARG A 128 8.12 13.92 18.86
CA ARG A 128 7.92 14.89 17.77
C ARG A 128 6.45 14.90 17.35
N LYS A 129 5.92 16.11 17.12
CA LYS A 129 4.54 16.28 16.62
C LYS A 129 4.37 15.74 15.20
N GLU A 130 5.44 15.74 14.43
CA GLU A 130 5.53 15.21 13.08
C GLU A 130 5.21 13.70 13.00
N ALA A 131 5.28 12.97 14.13
CA ALA A 131 4.84 11.58 14.22
C ALA A 131 3.36 11.37 13.81
N MET A 132 2.55 12.43 13.87
CA MET A 132 1.15 12.36 13.44
C MET A 132 0.99 12.07 11.95
N LEU A 133 1.97 12.46 11.10
CA LEU A 133 1.89 12.23 9.66
C LEU A 133 2.05 10.75 9.28
N PRO A 134 3.12 10.03 9.71
CA PRO A 134 3.18 8.59 9.48
C PRO A 134 2.07 7.83 10.23
N LEU A 135 1.58 8.31 11.38
CA LEU A 135 0.42 7.72 12.04
C LEU A 135 -0.83 7.78 11.16
N ALA A 136 -1.11 8.93 10.55
CA ALA A 136 -2.25 9.07 9.61
C ALA A 136 -2.12 8.11 8.42
N SER A 137 -0.91 7.94 7.87
CA SER A 137 -0.64 6.97 6.80
C SER A 137 -0.85 5.52 7.28
N LEU A 138 -0.44 5.16 8.50
CA LEU A 138 -0.68 3.83 9.08
C LEU A 138 -2.17 3.56 9.32
N LEU A 139 -2.92 4.55 9.79
CA LEU A 139 -4.37 4.42 9.95
C LEU A 139 -5.06 4.21 8.60
N TYR A 140 -4.62 4.93 7.57
CA TYR A 140 -5.09 4.73 6.21
C TYR A 140 -4.79 3.30 5.72
N LEU A 141 -3.54 2.83 5.86
CA LEU A 141 -3.17 1.45 5.51
C LEU A 141 -3.99 0.43 6.32
N GLY A 142 -4.25 0.71 7.60
CA GLY A 142 -5.13 -0.10 8.44
C GLY A 142 -6.56 -0.22 7.88
N THR A 143 -7.12 0.87 7.35
CA THR A 143 -8.44 0.80 6.69
C THR A 143 -8.42 -0.08 5.44
N LEU A 144 -7.32 -0.07 4.68
CA LEU A 144 -7.17 -0.93 3.50
C LEU A 144 -7.09 -2.41 3.87
N LEU A 145 -6.42 -2.76 4.97
CA LEU A 145 -6.35 -4.14 5.46
C LEU A 145 -7.74 -4.72 5.77
N VAL A 146 -8.69 -3.87 6.16
CA VAL A 146 -10.06 -4.28 6.48
C VAL A 146 -10.99 -4.17 5.27
N ALA A 147 -10.93 -3.05 4.56
CA ALA A 147 -11.91 -2.71 3.52
C ALA A 147 -11.53 -3.21 2.12
N SER A 148 -10.24 -3.31 1.82
CA SER A 148 -9.74 -3.72 0.51
C SER A 148 -8.45 -4.54 0.66
N PRO A 149 -8.55 -5.81 1.08
CA PRO A 149 -7.36 -6.63 1.36
C PRO A 149 -6.54 -7.00 0.11
N LEU A 150 -6.91 -6.52 -1.08
CA LEU A 150 -6.20 -6.77 -2.33
C LEU A 150 -4.93 -5.94 -2.42
N ALA A 151 -3.83 -6.50 -1.99
CA ALA A 151 -2.54 -5.81 -1.89
C ALA A 151 -1.77 -5.65 -3.22
N ASN A 152 -2.30 -6.16 -4.34
CA ASN A 152 -1.58 -6.13 -5.63
C ASN A 152 -1.83 -4.86 -6.45
N ASP A 153 -2.60 -3.90 -5.92
CA ASP A 153 -2.95 -2.68 -6.63
C ASP A 153 -2.37 -1.45 -5.92
N ILE A 154 -1.33 -0.86 -6.52
CA ILE A 154 -0.65 0.32 -6.01
C ILE A 154 -1.57 1.56 -5.91
N ARG A 155 -2.70 1.57 -6.64
CA ARG A 155 -3.63 2.71 -6.63
C ARG A 155 -4.11 3.09 -5.24
N TYR A 156 -4.35 2.09 -4.41
CA TYR A 156 -4.84 2.32 -3.04
C TYR A 156 -3.75 2.80 -2.08
N THR A 157 -2.49 2.54 -2.37
CA THR A 157 -1.36 2.89 -1.48
C THR A 157 -0.51 4.02 -2.03
N TYR A 158 -0.88 4.57 -3.19
CA TYR A 158 -0.10 5.60 -3.89
C TYR A 158 0.21 6.81 -3.00
N GLY A 159 -0.76 7.25 -2.18
CA GLY A 159 -0.55 8.32 -1.21
C GLY A 159 0.56 8.02 -0.20
N SER A 160 0.61 6.80 0.32
CA SER A 160 1.67 6.37 1.25
C SER A 160 3.03 6.29 0.55
N VAL A 161 3.08 5.82 -0.69
CA VAL A 161 4.33 5.75 -1.49
C VAL A 161 4.93 7.16 -1.68
N ILE A 162 4.10 8.14 -2.04
CA ILE A 162 4.56 9.54 -2.23
C ILE A 162 5.09 10.16 -0.93
N LEU A 163 4.57 9.75 0.21
CA LEU A 163 4.99 10.28 1.51
C LEU A 163 6.33 9.70 2.00
N ILE A 164 6.83 8.59 1.44
CA ILE A 164 8.09 7.96 1.87
C ILE A 164 9.29 8.92 1.85
N PRO A 165 9.57 9.69 0.79
CA PRO A 165 10.67 10.65 0.80
C PRO A 165 10.54 11.68 1.92
N PHE A 166 9.31 12.09 2.24
CA PHE A 166 9.00 13.01 3.34
C PHE A 166 9.32 12.39 4.70
N PHE A 167 8.93 11.13 4.92
CA PHE A 167 9.25 10.42 6.16
C PHE A 167 10.75 10.28 6.34
N ILE A 168 11.47 9.92 5.29
CA ILE A 168 12.92 9.81 5.28
C ILE A 168 13.55 11.18 5.60
N TYR A 169 13.11 12.23 4.95
CA TYR A 169 13.59 13.60 5.21
C TYR A 169 13.42 14.00 6.69
N MET A 170 12.23 13.79 7.25
CA MET A 170 11.94 14.14 8.65
C MET A 170 12.82 13.36 9.66
N MET A 171 13.18 12.13 9.34
CA MET A 171 14.09 11.34 10.17
C MET A 171 15.53 11.89 10.13
N PHE A 172 16.01 12.33 8.96
CA PHE A 172 17.40 12.83 8.79
C PHE A 172 17.57 14.30 9.19
N ASP A 173 16.59 15.14 8.94
CA ASP A 173 16.66 16.57 9.30
C ASP A 173 16.91 16.76 10.79
N HIS A 174 16.30 15.91 11.58
CA HIS A 174 16.46 15.95 13.04
C HIS A 174 17.81 15.44 13.56
N GLN A 175 18.53 14.66 12.79
CA GLN A 175 19.85 14.19 13.17
C GLN A 175 20.87 15.35 13.18
N LYS A 176 20.67 16.36 12.35
CA LYS A 176 21.51 17.58 12.32
C LYS A 176 21.35 18.41 13.60
N ASP A 177 20.14 18.59 14.10
CA ASP A 177 19.90 19.37 15.33
C ASP A 177 20.58 18.75 16.55
N PHE A 178 20.58 17.41 16.63
CA PHE A 178 21.23 16.67 17.70
C PHE A 178 22.77 16.78 17.64
N MET A 179 23.36 16.64 16.46
CA MET A 179 24.80 16.81 16.29
C MET A 179 25.24 18.24 16.59
N THR A 180 24.46 19.25 16.21
CA THR A 180 24.78 20.65 16.46
C THR A 180 24.71 21.00 17.96
N SER A 181 23.74 20.42 18.68
CA SER A 181 23.64 20.64 20.13
C SER A 181 24.74 19.95 20.90
N SER A 182 25.16 18.74 20.55
CA SER A 182 26.25 18.03 21.20
C SER A 182 27.61 18.74 20.98
N LEU A 183 27.87 19.23 19.77
CA LEU A 183 29.10 20.03 19.48
C LEU A 183 29.11 21.37 20.22
N SER A 184 27.95 21.99 20.46
CA SER A 184 27.87 23.24 21.23
C SER A 184 28.09 23.01 22.73
N GLU A 185 27.71 21.87 23.27
CA GLU A 185 27.99 21.49 24.66
C GLU A 185 29.48 21.18 24.88
N GLU A 186 30.10 20.41 23.98
CA GLU A 186 31.57 20.16 24.05
C GLU A 186 32.38 21.44 23.98
N GLY A 187 32.04 22.35 23.06
CA GLY A 187 32.74 23.65 22.93
C GLY A 187 32.52 24.59 24.12
N SER A 188 31.44 24.38 24.91
CA SER A 188 31.20 25.13 26.14
C SER A 188 32.02 24.59 27.32
N ILE A 189 32.24 23.26 27.38
CA ILE A 189 33.04 22.60 28.43
C ILE A 189 34.54 22.99 28.27
N ASP A 190 35.04 23.02 27.06
CA ASP A 190 36.42 23.43 26.78
C ASP A 190 36.72 24.90 27.18
N LYS A 191 35.73 25.79 27.08
CA LYS A 191 35.83 27.17 27.53
C LYS A 191 35.84 27.39 29.06
N ILE A 192 35.35 26.40 29.81
CA ILE A 192 35.32 26.45 31.29
C ILE A 192 36.62 25.87 31.87
N LEU A 193 37.36 25.06 31.10
CA LEU A 193 38.58 24.39 31.53
C LEU A 193 39.85 25.17 31.15
N THR A 194 39.76 26.27 30.41
CA THR A 194 40.82 27.20 30.09
C THR A 194 40.65 28.52 30.86
#